data_cc2e4be87e7b14cd362acc99bba0cf05
#
_entry.id   cc2e4be87e7b14cd362acc99bba0cf05
#
_cell.length_a   1.000
_cell.length_b   1.000
_cell.length_c   1.000
_cell.angle_alpha   90.00
_cell.angle_beta   90.00
_cell.angle_gamma   90.00
#
_symmetry.space_group_name_H-M   'P 1'
#
loop_
_entity.id
_entity.type
_entity.pdbx_description
1 polymer ?
#
loop_
_entity_poly.entity_id
_entity_poly.type
_entity_poly.pdbx_seq_one_letter_code
_entity_poly.pdbx_strand_id
1 'polypeptide(L)'
;MGIIDKIKSFKHCMMPSRSDFGSAGKNIQVGFPVYIATVKNVHMEQNTVLRAGVSIQNGKSEHVYIKKYSVIGRDVSIVTNSHRSTVGIPQCILGASHINDTSRSLTIGEDVWVGTRATILSGGDLGRGCIVGACSLVTKPVPPYALVAGSPAKIIGVKFSIDQILEHEKALYPKNERFSREFLEDLFAKYFEGKRVYGVQTELSEEDKERLAYAKKKRRYIEPVINE
;
A
#
# COMPACT_ATOMS: atom_id res chain seq x y z
N MET A 1 8.08 30.41 14.79
CA MET A 1 8.86 29.26 14.29
C MET A 1 9.98 29.81 13.43
N GLY A 2 11.25 29.62 13.85
CA GLY A 2 12.44 30.17 13.18
C GLY A 2 12.70 29.51 11.81
N ILE A 3 13.58 30.12 11.00
CA ILE A 3 13.96 29.57 9.67
C ILE A 3 14.54 28.15 9.82
N ILE A 4 15.36 27.92 10.86
CA ILE A 4 15.94 26.61 11.14
C ILE A 4 14.87 25.54 11.42
N ASP A 5 13.82 25.91 12.15
CA ASP A 5 12.71 24.99 12.46
C ASP A 5 11.90 24.66 11.21
N LYS A 6 11.71 25.65 10.31
CA LYS A 6 11.07 25.44 9.02
C LYS A 6 11.87 24.49 8.12
N ILE A 7 13.20 24.68 8.07
CA ILE A 7 14.11 23.81 7.28
C ILE A 7 14.10 22.38 7.85
N LYS A 8 14.16 22.22 9.18
CA LYS A 8 14.08 20.90 9.83
C LYS A 8 12.73 20.22 9.54
N SER A 9 11.62 20.94 9.68
CA SER A 9 10.28 20.44 9.38
C SER A 9 10.14 20.02 7.91
N PHE A 10 10.62 20.83 6.98
CA PHE A 10 10.63 20.53 5.54
C PHE A 10 11.45 19.27 5.23
N LYS A 11 12.66 19.18 5.78
CA LYS A 11 13.50 18.00 5.63
C LYS A 11 12.81 16.74 6.18
N HIS A 12 12.19 16.85 7.34
CA HIS A 12 11.47 15.74 7.98
C HIS A 12 10.31 15.22 7.12
N CYS A 13 9.53 16.11 6.50
CA CYS A 13 8.42 15.72 5.64
C CYS A 13 8.85 15.16 4.27
N MET A 14 10.00 15.59 3.73
CA MET A 14 10.46 15.17 2.41
C MET A 14 11.48 14.04 2.43
N MET A 15 12.17 13.85 3.54
CA MET A 15 13.26 12.87 3.70
C MET A 15 13.22 12.29 5.11
N PRO A 16 12.12 11.64 5.50
CA PRO A 16 12.00 11.09 6.83
C PRO A 16 13.02 9.98 7.07
N SER A 17 13.60 9.98 8.26
CA SER A 17 14.40 8.87 8.76
C SER A 17 13.51 7.77 9.30
N ARG A 18 14.05 6.58 9.50
CA ARG A 18 13.29 5.45 10.05
C ARG A 18 12.63 5.76 11.40
N SER A 19 13.27 6.55 12.25
CA SER A 19 12.77 6.94 13.58
C SER A 19 11.64 7.96 13.54
N ASP A 20 11.38 8.59 12.39
CA ASP A 20 10.34 9.61 12.24
C ASP A 20 8.95 9.00 12.04
N PHE A 21 8.90 7.75 11.57
CA PHE A 21 7.66 7.00 11.39
C PHE A 21 7.05 6.58 12.72
N GLY A 22 5.72 6.40 12.76
CA GLY A 22 5.01 5.87 13.93
C GLY A 22 5.48 4.48 14.32
N SER A 23 5.74 3.65 13.32
CA SER A 23 6.51 2.41 13.45
C SER A 23 7.22 2.10 12.14
N ALA A 24 8.40 1.48 12.23
CA ALA A 24 9.18 1.11 11.07
C ALA A 24 9.84 -0.25 11.26
N GLY A 25 9.40 -1.22 10.48
CA GLY A 25 9.96 -2.57 10.41
C GLY A 25 11.39 -2.57 9.87
N LYS A 26 12.05 -3.72 9.91
CA LYS A 26 13.37 -3.88 9.30
C LYS A 26 13.27 -3.74 7.78
N ASN A 27 14.35 -3.26 7.15
CA ASN A 27 14.47 -3.16 5.69
C ASN A 27 13.33 -2.37 5.01
N ILE A 28 12.90 -1.24 5.57
CA ILE A 28 12.07 -0.29 4.85
C ILE A 28 12.93 0.53 3.88
N GLN A 29 12.42 0.84 2.70
CA GLN A 29 13.09 1.68 1.71
C GLN A 29 12.20 2.88 1.40
N VAL A 30 12.75 4.09 1.58
CA VAL A 30 12.06 5.34 1.31
C VAL A 30 12.81 6.09 0.22
N GLY A 31 12.13 6.34 -0.91
CA GLY A 31 12.65 7.13 -2.02
C GLY A 31 12.73 8.62 -1.68
N PHE A 32 13.49 9.37 -2.47
CA PHE A 32 13.59 10.83 -2.33
C PHE A 32 13.18 11.51 -3.64
N PRO A 33 12.42 12.62 -3.57
CA PRO A 33 11.66 13.09 -2.40
C PRO A 33 10.41 12.26 -2.12
N VAL A 34 9.89 12.32 -0.89
CA VAL A 34 8.53 11.95 -0.52
C VAL A 34 7.87 13.13 0.19
N TYR A 35 6.54 13.18 0.23
CA TYR A 35 5.79 14.28 0.84
C TYR A 35 4.78 13.71 1.83
N ILE A 36 5.12 13.70 3.13
CA ILE A 36 4.28 13.10 4.16
C ILE A 36 3.86 14.17 5.16
N ALA A 37 2.56 14.42 5.28
CA ALA A 37 2.03 15.48 6.14
C ALA A 37 2.28 15.19 7.64
N THR A 38 1.97 13.98 8.08
CA THR A 38 2.18 13.54 9.48
C THR A 38 2.93 12.21 9.50
N VAL A 39 4.26 12.27 9.50
CA VAL A 39 5.13 11.08 9.39
C VAL A 39 4.90 10.09 10.55
N LYS A 40 4.66 10.59 11.77
CA LYS A 40 4.39 9.78 12.96
C LYS A 40 3.13 8.91 12.85
N ASN A 41 2.22 9.24 11.94
CA ASN A 41 1.01 8.46 11.71
C ASN A 41 1.16 7.50 10.51
N VAL A 42 2.37 7.35 9.99
CA VAL A 42 2.66 6.34 8.95
C VAL A 42 3.42 5.18 9.59
N HIS A 43 2.93 3.98 9.36
CA HIS A 43 3.45 2.73 9.91
C HIS A 43 3.89 1.83 8.76
N MET A 44 5.15 1.46 8.74
CA MET A 44 5.72 0.62 7.69
C MET A 44 6.24 -0.70 8.29
N GLU A 45 5.75 -1.81 7.81
CA GLU A 45 6.27 -3.12 8.18
C GLU A 45 7.53 -3.48 7.38
N GLN A 46 8.13 -4.64 7.68
CA GLN A 46 9.38 -5.07 7.06
C GLN A 46 9.27 -5.26 5.55
N ASN A 47 10.39 -5.06 4.86
CA ASN A 47 10.50 -5.24 3.39
C ASN A 47 9.54 -4.35 2.58
N THR A 48 9.13 -3.19 3.10
CA THR A 48 8.26 -2.25 2.39
C THR A 48 9.04 -1.19 1.64
N VAL A 49 8.46 -0.69 0.56
CA VAL A 49 9.10 0.30 -0.31
C VAL A 49 8.15 1.44 -0.62
N LEU A 50 8.55 2.68 -0.30
CA LEU A 50 8.00 3.90 -0.89
C LEU A 50 8.94 4.39 -1.99
N ARG A 51 8.46 4.57 -3.19
CA ARG A 51 9.24 5.16 -4.28
C ARG A 51 9.23 6.69 -4.21
N ALA A 52 10.17 7.33 -4.93
CA ALA A 52 10.23 8.78 -5.03
C ALA A 52 8.91 9.38 -5.54
N GLY A 53 8.57 10.57 -5.05
CA GLY A 53 7.37 11.30 -5.42
C GLY A 53 6.11 10.86 -4.65
N VAL A 54 6.17 9.82 -3.80
CA VAL A 54 5.00 9.41 -3.00
C VAL A 54 4.56 10.55 -2.08
N SER A 55 3.27 10.87 -2.14
CA SER A 55 2.62 11.87 -1.30
C SER A 55 1.61 11.20 -0.37
N ILE A 56 1.71 11.44 0.94
CA ILE A 56 0.77 10.96 1.95
C ILE A 56 0.18 12.17 2.66
N GLN A 57 -1.08 12.47 2.33
CA GLN A 57 -1.87 13.55 2.94
C GLN A 57 -2.75 12.95 4.04
N ASN A 58 -2.17 12.80 5.21
CA ASN A 58 -2.84 12.27 6.39
C ASN A 58 -2.96 13.35 7.47
N GLY A 59 -4.07 13.32 8.20
CA GLY A 59 -4.34 14.24 9.30
C GLY A 59 -3.58 13.89 10.58
N LYS A 60 -3.96 14.57 11.67
CA LYS A 60 -3.35 14.35 12.99
C LYS A 60 -3.84 13.06 13.66
N SER A 61 -5.01 12.57 13.28
CA SER A 61 -5.68 11.38 13.85
C SER A 61 -5.72 10.18 12.91
N GLU A 62 -5.49 10.40 11.61
CA GLU A 62 -5.56 9.33 10.62
C GLU A 62 -4.19 8.68 10.40
N HIS A 63 -4.18 7.37 10.48
CA HIS A 63 -2.99 6.56 10.30
C HIS A 63 -2.97 5.89 8.94
N VAL A 64 -1.78 5.70 8.37
CA VAL A 64 -1.54 4.90 7.16
C VAL A 64 -0.68 3.72 7.54
N TYR A 65 -1.20 2.51 7.35
CA TYR A 65 -0.51 1.26 7.61
C TYR A 65 -0.07 0.62 6.30
N ILE A 66 1.22 0.38 6.13
CA ILE A 66 1.80 -0.28 4.96
C ILE A 66 2.41 -1.59 5.44
N LYS A 67 1.75 -2.69 5.11
CA LYS A 67 2.08 -4.03 5.57
C LYS A 67 3.27 -4.62 4.79
N LYS A 68 3.85 -5.69 5.35
CA LYS A 68 5.07 -6.37 4.85
C LYS A 68 5.01 -6.67 3.35
N TYR A 69 6.15 -6.55 2.67
CA TYR A 69 6.38 -6.87 1.25
C TYR A 69 5.75 -5.90 0.24
N SER A 70 5.03 -4.86 0.69
CA SER A 70 4.31 -3.96 -0.21
C SER A 70 5.21 -2.92 -0.86
N VAL A 71 4.91 -2.58 -2.10
CA VAL A 71 5.64 -1.60 -2.91
C VAL A 71 4.69 -0.51 -3.39
N ILE A 72 4.96 0.72 -2.98
CA ILE A 72 4.24 1.90 -3.41
C ILE A 72 5.03 2.57 -4.55
N GLY A 73 4.45 2.59 -5.73
CA GLY A 73 5.04 3.12 -6.95
C GLY A 73 5.39 4.60 -6.89
N ARG A 74 6.08 5.09 -7.92
CA ARG A 74 6.44 6.51 -8.02
C ARG A 74 5.19 7.39 -8.09
N ASP A 75 5.28 8.58 -7.48
CA ASP A 75 4.26 9.63 -7.58
C ASP A 75 2.84 9.16 -7.16
N VAL A 76 2.75 8.12 -6.33
CA VAL A 76 1.48 7.67 -5.76
C VAL A 76 1.01 8.68 -4.72
N SER A 77 -0.29 8.99 -4.74
CA SER A 77 -0.94 9.84 -3.75
C SER A 77 -1.83 9.00 -2.83
N ILE A 78 -1.65 9.15 -1.52
CA ILE A 78 -2.49 8.55 -0.48
C ILE A 78 -3.15 9.68 0.29
N VAL A 79 -4.49 9.74 0.28
CA VAL A 79 -5.26 10.83 0.89
C VAL A 79 -6.26 10.25 1.87
N THR A 80 -6.03 10.48 3.17
CA THR A 80 -6.94 10.00 4.23
C THR A 80 -7.96 11.05 4.65
N ASN A 81 -7.70 12.32 4.31
CA ASN A 81 -8.55 13.43 4.69
C ASN A 81 -9.70 13.61 3.70
N SER A 82 -10.86 13.98 4.22
CA SER A 82 -12.02 14.32 3.41
C SER A 82 -12.86 15.39 4.12
N HIS A 83 -13.07 16.50 3.44
CA HIS A 83 -13.91 17.61 3.91
C HIS A 83 -15.30 17.51 3.26
N ARG A 84 -16.32 17.21 4.05
CA ARG A 84 -17.68 17.09 3.53
C ARG A 84 -18.30 18.48 3.35
N SER A 85 -18.69 18.82 2.12
CA SER A 85 -19.40 20.08 1.83
C SER A 85 -20.61 20.26 2.74
N THR A 86 -20.69 21.40 3.41
CA THR A 86 -21.73 21.73 4.39
C THR A 86 -22.49 22.97 3.94
N VAL A 87 -23.81 22.90 3.92
CA VAL A 87 -24.65 24.01 3.48
C VAL A 87 -24.36 25.28 4.31
N GLY A 88 -24.18 26.42 3.62
CA GLY A 88 -23.89 27.70 4.26
C GLY A 88 -22.42 27.94 4.64
N ILE A 89 -21.53 26.97 4.45
CA ILE A 89 -20.10 27.10 4.76
C ILE A 89 -19.29 27.04 3.47
N PRO A 90 -18.53 28.09 3.10
CA PRO A 90 -17.64 28.06 1.95
C PRO A 90 -16.54 27.00 2.11
N GLN A 91 -16.15 26.32 1.02
CA GLN A 91 -15.19 25.23 1.06
C GLN A 91 -13.82 25.65 1.61
N CYS A 92 -13.37 26.88 1.35
CA CYS A 92 -12.10 27.41 1.88
C CYS A 92 -12.10 27.56 3.42
N ILE A 93 -13.25 27.79 4.02
CA ILE A 93 -13.40 27.85 5.49
C ILE A 93 -13.61 26.44 6.04
N LEU A 94 -14.34 25.59 5.34
CA LEU A 94 -14.63 24.23 5.75
C LEU A 94 -13.32 23.42 5.93
N GLY A 95 -12.41 23.51 4.99
CA GLY A 95 -11.11 22.82 5.07
C GLY A 95 -10.25 23.27 6.27
N ALA A 96 -10.42 24.51 6.75
CA ALA A 96 -9.71 25.01 7.93
C ALA A 96 -10.45 24.71 9.25
N SER A 97 -11.76 24.57 9.21
CA SER A 97 -12.61 24.37 10.39
C SER A 97 -12.77 22.89 10.79
N HIS A 98 -12.50 21.97 9.87
CA HIS A 98 -12.69 20.52 10.05
C HIS A 98 -14.11 20.11 10.45
N ILE A 99 -15.12 20.92 10.09
CA ILE A 99 -16.53 20.63 10.36
C ILE A 99 -16.98 19.50 9.42
N ASN A 100 -17.61 18.47 9.99
CA ASN A 100 -18.15 17.32 9.25
C ASN A 100 -17.09 16.53 8.43
N ASP A 101 -15.83 16.54 8.85
CA ASP A 101 -14.80 15.72 8.21
C ASP A 101 -15.14 14.23 8.31
N THR A 102 -14.82 13.48 7.25
CA THR A 102 -15.02 12.03 7.17
C THR A 102 -13.70 11.29 6.92
N SER A 103 -12.65 11.82 7.52
CA SER A 103 -11.31 11.23 7.41
C SER A 103 -11.24 9.84 8.05
N ARG A 104 -10.50 8.91 7.45
CA ARG A 104 -10.35 7.54 7.93
C ARG A 104 -8.91 7.08 7.74
N SER A 105 -8.39 6.35 8.71
CA SER A 105 -7.13 5.60 8.55
C SER A 105 -7.22 4.65 7.35
N LEU A 106 -6.09 4.34 6.74
CA LEU A 106 -5.99 3.54 5.53
C LEU A 106 -4.98 2.41 5.73
N THR A 107 -5.35 1.21 5.30
CA THR A 107 -4.47 0.05 5.33
C THR A 107 -4.12 -0.42 3.91
N ILE A 108 -2.83 -0.54 3.65
CA ILE A 108 -2.28 -1.24 2.51
C ILE A 108 -1.82 -2.60 3.02
N GLY A 109 -2.49 -3.66 2.61
CA GLY A 109 -2.24 -5.05 3.01
C GLY A 109 -0.85 -5.53 2.64
N GLU A 110 -0.55 -6.77 2.97
CA GLU A 110 0.74 -7.41 2.66
C GLU A 110 0.87 -7.67 1.16
N ASP A 111 2.10 -7.64 0.64
CA ASP A 111 2.42 -7.99 -0.76
C ASP A 111 1.60 -7.22 -1.80
N VAL A 112 1.23 -5.98 -1.50
CA VAL A 112 0.50 -5.09 -2.41
C VAL A 112 1.47 -4.38 -3.34
N TRP A 113 1.09 -4.28 -4.59
CA TRP A 113 1.77 -3.42 -5.56
C TRP A 113 0.87 -2.28 -6.01
N VAL A 114 1.28 -1.05 -5.71
CA VAL A 114 0.59 0.16 -6.20
C VAL A 114 1.38 0.73 -7.37
N GLY A 115 0.74 0.78 -8.53
CA GLY A 115 1.31 1.33 -9.76
C GLY A 115 1.56 2.83 -9.69
N THR A 116 2.48 3.30 -10.53
CA THR A 116 2.90 4.71 -10.63
C THR A 116 1.71 5.65 -10.81
N ARG A 117 1.71 6.79 -10.08
CA ARG A 117 0.67 7.84 -10.14
C ARG A 117 -0.74 7.39 -9.79
N ALA A 118 -0.91 6.25 -9.14
CA ALA A 118 -2.22 5.90 -8.60
C ALA A 118 -2.57 6.83 -7.42
N THR A 119 -3.86 7.06 -7.23
CA THR A 119 -4.39 7.83 -6.09
C THR A 119 -5.29 6.92 -5.27
N ILE A 120 -5.06 6.88 -3.95
CA ILE A 120 -5.83 6.08 -3.00
C ILE A 120 -6.50 7.05 -2.04
N LEU A 121 -7.83 7.11 -2.05
CA LEU A 121 -8.61 7.98 -1.18
C LEU A 121 -9.01 7.27 0.11
N SER A 122 -9.46 8.06 1.07
CA SER A 122 -10.04 7.60 2.33
C SER A 122 -11.10 6.50 2.10
N GLY A 123 -10.95 5.37 2.78
CA GLY A 123 -11.79 4.19 2.61
C GLY A 123 -11.39 3.26 1.45
N GLY A 124 -10.29 3.55 0.76
CA GLY A 124 -9.72 2.69 -0.28
C GLY A 124 -8.71 1.67 0.25
N ASP A 125 -9.02 0.96 1.33
CA ASP A 125 -8.14 -0.07 1.87
C ASP A 125 -7.78 -1.11 0.81
N LEU A 126 -6.51 -1.53 0.80
CA LEU A 126 -5.99 -2.47 -0.17
C LEU A 126 -5.79 -3.85 0.49
N GLY A 127 -6.51 -4.85 0.01
CA GLY A 127 -6.39 -6.23 0.48
C GLY A 127 -5.04 -6.85 0.12
N ARG A 128 -4.61 -7.85 0.91
CA ARG A 128 -3.36 -8.61 0.72
C ARG A 128 -3.20 -9.04 -0.74
N GLY A 129 -2.01 -8.90 -1.27
CA GLY A 129 -1.64 -9.37 -2.60
C GLY A 129 -2.26 -8.59 -3.76
N CYS A 130 -3.10 -7.58 -3.53
CA CYS A 130 -3.74 -6.86 -4.63
C CYS A 130 -2.75 -6.02 -5.45
N ILE A 131 -3.13 -5.72 -6.67
CA ILE A 131 -2.37 -4.86 -7.58
C ILE A 131 -3.27 -3.70 -8.00
N VAL A 132 -2.76 -2.48 -7.84
CA VAL A 132 -3.40 -1.26 -8.35
C VAL A 132 -2.65 -0.81 -9.60
N GLY A 133 -3.34 -0.75 -10.73
CA GLY A 133 -2.78 -0.28 -12.00
C GLY A 133 -2.30 1.17 -11.93
N ALA A 134 -1.34 1.53 -12.78
CA ALA A 134 -0.85 2.91 -12.87
C ALA A 134 -1.99 3.90 -13.19
N CYS A 135 -1.90 5.13 -12.66
CA CYS A 135 -2.88 6.21 -12.86
C CYS A 135 -4.32 5.87 -12.40
N SER A 136 -4.50 4.87 -11.54
CA SER A 136 -5.82 4.48 -11.04
C SER A 136 -6.28 5.35 -9.87
N LEU A 137 -7.59 5.53 -9.75
CA LEU A 137 -8.23 6.22 -8.63
C LEU A 137 -9.01 5.21 -7.77
N VAL A 138 -8.46 4.83 -6.62
CA VAL A 138 -9.10 3.92 -5.67
C VAL A 138 -9.94 4.71 -4.68
N THR A 139 -11.25 4.45 -4.67
CA THR A 139 -12.25 5.13 -3.83
C THR A 139 -13.00 4.19 -2.88
N LYS A 140 -12.77 2.87 -3.01
CA LYS A 140 -13.45 1.81 -2.25
C LYS A 140 -12.45 0.72 -1.89
N PRO A 141 -12.75 -0.11 -0.88
CA PRO A 141 -11.87 -1.22 -0.53
C PRO A 141 -11.63 -2.16 -1.72
N VAL A 142 -10.39 -2.59 -1.87
CA VAL A 142 -9.95 -3.52 -2.90
C VAL A 142 -9.81 -4.92 -2.29
N PRO A 143 -10.47 -5.95 -2.83
CA PRO A 143 -10.37 -7.31 -2.29
C PRO A 143 -8.95 -7.86 -2.36
N PRO A 144 -8.59 -8.83 -1.48
CA PRO A 144 -7.32 -9.53 -1.59
C PRO A 144 -7.11 -10.12 -2.99
N TYR A 145 -5.87 -10.08 -3.46
CA TYR A 145 -5.42 -10.60 -4.76
C TYR A 145 -6.10 -9.98 -6.01
N ALA A 146 -6.98 -8.99 -5.85
CA ALA A 146 -7.59 -8.29 -6.98
C ALA A 146 -6.56 -7.49 -7.78
N LEU A 147 -6.72 -7.47 -9.10
CA LEU A 147 -6.11 -6.49 -9.98
C LEU A 147 -7.14 -5.43 -10.32
N VAL A 148 -6.88 -4.19 -9.90
CA VAL A 148 -7.78 -3.05 -10.16
C VAL A 148 -7.11 -2.01 -11.01
N ALA A 149 -7.87 -1.36 -11.91
CA ALA A 149 -7.37 -0.25 -12.72
C ALA A 149 -8.51 0.71 -13.11
N GLY A 150 -8.11 1.92 -13.54
CA GLY A 150 -9.02 2.95 -14.05
C GLY A 150 -9.38 4.03 -13.03
N SER A 151 -10.20 4.98 -13.45
CA SER A 151 -10.68 6.12 -12.63
C SER A 151 -12.19 6.29 -12.81
N PRO A 152 -13.01 5.87 -11.84
CA PRO A 152 -12.64 5.14 -10.62
C PRO A 152 -12.15 3.72 -10.91
N ALA A 153 -11.28 3.18 -10.05
CA ALA A 153 -10.71 1.85 -10.21
C ALA A 153 -11.78 0.75 -10.12
N LYS A 154 -11.71 -0.22 -11.05
CA LYS A 154 -12.58 -1.39 -11.11
C LYS A 154 -11.74 -2.66 -11.14
N ILE A 155 -12.28 -3.77 -10.65
CA ILE A 155 -11.62 -5.07 -10.74
C ILE A 155 -11.57 -5.51 -12.20
N ILE A 156 -10.36 -5.64 -12.75
CA ILE A 156 -10.11 -6.07 -14.13
C ILE A 156 -9.55 -7.50 -14.20
N GLY A 157 -9.17 -8.08 -13.05
CA GLY A 157 -8.64 -9.43 -12.97
C GLY A 157 -8.27 -9.82 -11.56
N VAL A 158 -7.60 -10.95 -11.45
CA VAL A 158 -7.04 -11.49 -10.21
C VAL A 158 -5.56 -11.80 -10.40
N LYS A 159 -4.75 -11.63 -9.36
CA LYS A 159 -3.30 -11.85 -9.42
C LYS A 159 -2.97 -13.31 -9.71
N PHE A 160 -3.60 -14.24 -9.01
CA PHE A 160 -3.33 -15.68 -9.07
C PHE A 160 -4.63 -16.49 -9.02
N SER A 161 -4.61 -17.75 -9.47
CA SER A 161 -5.68 -18.71 -9.21
C SER A 161 -5.69 -19.12 -7.73
N ILE A 162 -6.75 -19.79 -7.26
CA ILE A 162 -6.87 -20.27 -5.87
C ILE A 162 -5.66 -21.13 -5.51
N ASP A 163 -5.29 -22.11 -6.35
CA ASP A 163 -4.17 -23.00 -6.07
C ASP A 163 -2.85 -22.25 -6.02
N GLN A 164 -2.64 -21.30 -6.94
CA GLN A 164 -1.47 -20.43 -6.92
C GLN A 164 -1.41 -19.53 -5.69
N ILE A 165 -2.56 -19.03 -5.21
CA ILE A 165 -2.62 -18.25 -3.95
C ILE A 165 -2.21 -19.13 -2.78
N LEU A 166 -2.73 -20.35 -2.68
CA LEU A 166 -2.38 -21.27 -1.61
C LEU A 166 -0.87 -21.58 -1.57
N GLU A 167 -0.25 -21.79 -2.74
CA GLU A 167 1.19 -21.97 -2.85
C GLU A 167 1.96 -20.69 -2.45
N HIS A 168 1.53 -19.54 -2.92
CA HIS A 168 2.12 -18.25 -2.60
C HIS A 168 2.03 -17.93 -1.10
N GLU A 169 0.88 -18.21 -0.49
CA GLU A 169 0.67 -18.04 0.95
C GLU A 169 1.59 -18.95 1.78
N LYS A 170 1.81 -20.19 1.34
CA LYS A 170 2.78 -21.09 2.00
C LYS A 170 4.20 -20.56 1.96
N ALA A 171 4.58 -19.87 0.87
CA ALA A 171 5.91 -19.33 0.70
C ALA A 171 6.18 -18.04 1.50
N LEU A 172 5.14 -17.28 1.86
CA LEU A 172 5.31 -15.94 2.44
C LEU A 172 4.79 -15.80 3.88
N TYR A 173 3.86 -16.66 4.30
CA TYR A 173 3.17 -16.47 5.57
C TYR A 173 3.20 -17.73 6.45
N PRO A 174 3.28 -17.56 7.78
CA PRO A 174 3.11 -18.66 8.71
C PRO A 174 1.69 -19.23 8.62
N LYS A 175 1.50 -20.49 8.99
CA LYS A 175 0.26 -21.25 8.78
C LYS A 175 -1.00 -20.55 9.31
N ASN A 176 -0.89 -19.91 10.47
CA ASN A 176 -1.99 -19.20 11.12
C ASN A 176 -2.38 -17.87 10.46
N GLU A 177 -1.56 -17.35 9.52
CA GLU A 177 -1.87 -16.12 8.79
C GLU A 177 -2.38 -16.41 7.36
N ARG A 178 -2.33 -17.67 6.90
CA ARG A 178 -2.69 -18.05 5.52
C ARG A 178 -4.19 -18.04 5.32
N PHE A 179 -4.62 -17.64 4.14
CA PHE A 179 -6.01 -17.79 3.74
C PHE A 179 -6.34 -19.28 3.53
N SER A 180 -7.53 -19.69 4.00
CA SER A 180 -8.05 -21.02 3.73
C SER A 180 -8.58 -21.11 2.30
N ARG A 181 -8.68 -22.33 1.76
CA ARG A 181 -9.31 -22.59 0.46
C ARG A 181 -10.76 -22.11 0.43
N GLU A 182 -11.52 -22.41 1.46
CA GLU A 182 -12.93 -22.01 1.59
C GLU A 182 -13.08 -20.49 1.49
N PHE A 183 -12.27 -19.72 2.25
CA PHE A 183 -12.27 -18.25 2.15
C PHE A 183 -11.96 -17.76 0.73
N LEU A 184 -11.01 -18.41 0.04
CA LEU A 184 -10.65 -18.04 -1.32
C LEU A 184 -11.76 -18.39 -2.33
N GLU A 185 -12.45 -19.51 -2.17
CA GLU A 185 -13.58 -19.90 -3.01
C GLU A 185 -14.72 -18.87 -2.89
N ASP A 186 -15.07 -18.45 -1.67
CA ASP A 186 -16.06 -17.40 -1.43
C ASP A 186 -15.63 -16.06 -2.04
N LEU A 187 -14.34 -15.70 -1.88
CA LEU A 187 -13.78 -14.49 -2.45
C LEU A 187 -13.88 -14.51 -3.98
N PHE A 188 -13.55 -15.64 -4.61
CA PHE A 188 -13.60 -15.81 -6.06
C PHE A 188 -15.03 -15.77 -6.59
N ALA A 189 -15.95 -16.45 -5.97
CA ALA A 189 -17.37 -16.41 -6.34
C ALA A 189 -17.93 -14.97 -6.27
N LYS A 190 -17.50 -14.20 -5.26
CA LYS A 190 -18.00 -12.83 -5.04
C LYS A 190 -17.41 -11.78 -6.00
N TYR A 191 -16.12 -11.91 -6.37
CA TYR A 191 -15.41 -10.81 -7.03
C TYR A 191 -14.73 -11.18 -8.34
N PHE A 192 -14.44 -12.45 -8.60
CA PHE A 192 -13.53 -12.87 -9.67
C PHE A 192 -14.14 -13.82 -10.69
N GLU A 193 -15.44 -14.10 -10.61
CA GLU A 193 -16.13 -14.90 -11.62
C GLU A 193 -15.89 -14.31 -13.02
N GLY A 194 -15.45 -15.14 -13.96
CA GLY A 194 -15.12 -14.73 -15.33
C GLY A 194 -13.92 -13.78 -15.47
N LYS A 195 -13.16 -13.50 -14.40
CA LYS A 195 -11.99 -12.63 -14.46
C LYS A 195 -10.73 -13.38 -14.86
N ARG A 196 -9.87 -12.68 -15.60
CA ARG A 196 -8.58 -13.21 -16.04
C ARG A 196 -7.59 -13.29 -14.86
N VAL A 197 -6.83 -14.39 -14.82
CA VAL A 197 -5.63 -14.54 -13.96
C VAL A 197 -4.44 -13.94 -14.69
N TYR A 198 -3.65 -13.10 -14.00
CA TYR A 198 -2.52 -12.36 -14.58
C TYR A 198 -1.16 -12.90 -14.15
N GLY A 199 -1.06 -13.48 -12.98
CA GLY A 199 0.21 -14.01 -12.46
C GLY A 199 0.64 -15.27 -13.17
N VAL A 200 1.92 -15.58 -13.06
CA VAL A 200 2.53 -16.76 -13.67
C VAL A 200 3.11 -17.67 -12.59
N GLN A 201 3.14 -18.95 -12.89
CA GLN A 201 3.84 -19.96 -12.11
C GLN A 201 4.74 -20.72 -13.08
N THR A 202 6.05 -20.52 -12.92
CA THR A 202 7.08 -21.17 -13.76
C THR A 202 8.20 -21.71 -12.87
N GLU A 203 8.83 -22.79 -13.31
CA GLU A 203 10.11 -23.18 -12.73
C GLU A 203 11.16 -22.14 -13.10
N LEU A 204 11.93 -21.70 -12.10
CA LEU A 204 12.99 -20.73 -12.32
C LEU A 204 14.20 -21.43 -12.96
N SER A 205 14.71 -20.86 -14.05
CA SER A 205 16.02 -21.23 -14.60
C SER A 205 17.14 -20.93 -13.60
N GLU A 206 18.32 -21.52 -13.79
CA GLU A 206 19.48 -21.21 -12.94
C GLU A 206 19.85 -19.72 -13.01
N GLU A 207 19.76 -19.12 -14.18
CA GLU A 207 19.99 -17.68 -14.35
C GLU A 207 18.98 -16.84 -13.55
N ASP A 208 17.69 -17.22 -13.52
CA ASP A 208 16.67 -16.50 -12.74
C ASP A 208 16.87 -16.70 -11.23
N LYS A 209 17.31 -17.87 -10.79
CA LYS A 209 17.68 -18.11 -9.39
C LYS A 209 18.84 -17.22 -8.95
N GLU A 210 19.87 -17.06 -9.79
CA GLU A 210 21.00 -16.15 -9.53
C GLU A 210 20.54 -14.69 -9.48
N ARG A 211 19.71 -14.26 -10.43
CA ARG A 211 19.10 -12.92 -10.45
C ARG A 211 18.28 -12.65 -9.17
N LEU A 212 17.51 -13.63 -8.75
CA LEU A 212 16.70 -13.53 -7.52
C LEU A 212 17.60 -13.41 -6.28
N ALA A 213 18.64 -14.25 -6.17
CA ALA A 213 19.60 -14.20 -5.07
C ALA A 213 20.31 -12.85 -5.01
N TYR A 214 20.77 -12.33 -6.16
CA TYR A 214 21.35 -11.00 -6.26
C TYR A 214 20.37 -9.90 -5.82
N ALA A 215 19.12 -9.97 -6.27
CA ALA A 215 18.09 -8.98 -5.90
C ALA A 215 17.80 -9.00 -4.39
N LYS A 216 17.69 -10.18 -3.78
CA LYS A 216 17.51 -10.35 -2.34
C LYS A 216 18.68 -9.72 -1.57
N LYS A 217 19.93 -10.03 -1.95
CA LYS A 217 21.13 -9.45 -1.34
C LYS A 217 21.18 -7.92 -1.51
N LYS A 218 20.98 -7.41 -2.72
CA LYS A 218 21.00 -5.98 -3.02
C LYS A 218 19.96 -5.21 -2.22
N ARG A 219 18.77 -5.78 -2.04
CA ARG A 219 17.68 -5.18 -1.28
C ARG A 219 17.74 -5.46 0.22
N ARG A 220 18.71 -6.23 0.70
CA ARG A 220 18.79 -6.69 2.09
C ARG A 220 17.48 -7.36 2.53
N TYR A 221 16.90 -8.15 1.62
CA TYR A 221 15.62 -8.80 1.85
C TYR A 221 15.66 -9.68 3.10
N ILE A 222 14.62 -9.60 3.91
CA ILE A 222 14.47 -10.43 5.10
C ILE A 222 13.51 -11.54 4.72
N GLU A 223 14.01 -12.77 4.76
CA GLU A 223 13.19 -13.94 4.47
C GLU A 223 12.03 -14.07 5.45
N PRO A 224 10.88 -14.56 4.99
CA PRO A 224 9.75 -14.82 5.88
C PRO A 224 10.12 -15.90 6.91
N VAL A 225 9.65 -15.73 8.14
CA VAL A 225 9.68 -16.79 9.14
C VAL A 225 8.46 -17.66 8.91
N ILE A 226 8.65 -18.82 8.32
CA ILE A 226 7.60 -19.81 8.05
C ILE A 226 7.71 -20.87 9.12
N ASN A 227 6.82 -20.83 10.12
CA ASN A 227 6.65 -21.97 11.01
C ASN A 227 5.73 -22.97 10.28
N GLU A 228 6.23 -24.18 10.06
CA GLU A 228 5.49 -25.29 9.46
C GLU A 228 4.25 -25.69 10.27
#